data_29654e98747a91eabb52005ca519d570
#
_entry.id   29654e98747a91eabb52005ca519d570
#
_cell.length_a   1.000
_cell.length_b   1.000
_cell.length_c   1.000
_cell.angle_alpha   90.00
_cell.angle_beta   90.00
_cell.angle_gamma   90.00
#
_symmetry.space_group_name_H-M   'P 1'
#
loop_
_entity.id
_entity.type
_entity.pdbx_description
1 polymer ?
#
loop_
_entity_poly.entity_id
_entity_poly.type
_entity_poly.pdbx_seq_one_letter_code
_entity_poly.pdbx_strand_id
1 'polypeptide(L)'
;KKNLEKIYNLIMKASEKKGKGKSKKEDLLLFELNKELKVIGESISSFDLRTAANSAFFLLFGKLKKYLQSGGENHEIIKEFLSSWLRVMAPFCPHIIEELWEKIGNKDFVSISEWPKFDDKKINKNFGKKENLSDKLVEDVLMVVNLVKEKGQKVSKIYVYVMPQEKNNFIKSLEVIKKRVEIDLDIFAVNDQKKYDPENKSKNAKPGKPGIYLE
;
A
#
# COMPACT_ATOMS: atom_id res chain seq x y z
N LYS A 1 2.22 1.60 -22.44
CA LYS A 1 1.38 2.81 -22.59
C LYS A 1 0.35 2.89 -21.45
N LYS A 2 -0.62 1.98 -21.33
CA LYS A 2 -1.70 2.00 -20.31
C LYS A 2 -1.22 2.17 -18.85
N ASN A 3 -0.08 1.59 -18.47
CA ASN A 3 0.45 1.71 -17.10
C ASN A 3 1.03 3.11 -16.83
N LEU A 4 1.73 3.70 -17.79
CA LEU A 4 2.25 5.07 -17.67
C LEU A 4 1.12 6.09 -17.55
N GLU A 5 0.03 5.92 -18.31
CA GLU A 5 -1.16 6.77 -18.21
C GLU A 5 -1.79 6.70 -16.80
N LYS A 6 -1.85 5.51 -16.19
CA LYS A 6 -2.34 5.34 -14.81
C LYS A 6 -1.43 6.05 -13.79
N ILE A 7 -0.12 5.93 -13.96
CA ILE A 7 0.87 6.61 -13.10
C ILE A 7 0.72 8.12 -13.24
N TYR A 8 0.67 8.63 -14.47
CA TYR A 8 0.49 10.04 -14.76
C TYR A 8 -0.77 10.60 -14.07
N ASN A 9 -1.90 9.96 -14.25
CA ASN A 9 -3.17 10.39 -13.65
C ASN A 9 -3.14 10.34 -12.12
N LEU A 10 -2.47 9.35 -11.53
CA LEU A 10 -2.33 9.25 -10.08
C LEU A 10 -1.48 10.38 -9.53
N ILE A 11 -0.35 10.72 -10.19
CA ILE A 11 0.54 11.81 -9.79
C ILE A 11 -0.19 13.15 -9.86
N MET A 12 -0.89 13.43 -10.96
CA MET A 12 -1.67 14.67 -11.10
C MET A 12 -2.74 14.80 -10.03
N LYS A 13 -3.50 13.73 -9.77
CA LYS A 13 -4.51 13.70 -8.69
C LYS A 13 -3.90 13.89 -7.31
N ALA A 14 -2.72 13.34 -7.07
CA ALA A 14 -2.02 13.47 -5.78
C ALA A 14 -1.49 14.89 -5.57
N SER A 15 -0.94 15.53 -6.60
CA SER A 15 -0.38 16.88 -6.53
C SER A 15 -1.41 17.96 -6.21
N GLU A 16 -2.70 17.71 -6.52
CA GLU A 16 -3.81 18.63 -6.22
C GLU A 16 -4.23 18.61 -4.73
N LYS A 17 -3.76 17.65 -3.95
CA LYS A 17 -4.11 17.53 -2.54
C LYS A 17 -3.47 18.65 -1.71
N LYS A 18 -4.28 19.28 -0.82
CA LYS A 18 -3.87 20.44 -0.02
C LYS A 18 -4.06 20.21 1.49
N GLY A 19 -4.30 18.97 1.89
CA GLY A 19 -4.48 18.62 3.31
C GLY A 19 -3.24 18.94 4.15
N LYS A 20 -3.48 19.26 5.41
CA LYS A 20 -2.47 19.49 6.43
C LYS A 20 -2.77 18.54 7.59
N GLY A 21 -1.80 17.94 8.16
CA GLY A 21 -1.94 17.05 9.29
C GLY A 21 -1.00 15.86 9.15
N LYS A 22 -0.48 15.38 10.27
CA LYS A 22 0.41 14.23 10.32
C LYS A 22 -0.25 13.15 11.17
N SER A 23 -0.42 12.00 10.60
CA SER A 23 -0.96 10.81 11.24
C SER A 23 -0.09 9.60 10.94
N LYS A 24 -0.43 8.47 11.48
CA LYS A 24 0.30 7.22 11.18
C LYS A 24 0.34 6.84 9.69
N LYS A 25 -0.60 7.35 8.87
CA LYS A 25 -0.65 7.07 7.43
C LYS A 25 0.51 7.74 6.69
N GLU A 26 0.84 8.97 7.09
CA GLU A 26 1.96 9.73 6.55
C GLU A 26 3.29 9.07 6.91
N ASP A 27 3.44 8.63 8.17
CA ASP A 27 4.64 7.92 8.61
C ASP A 27 4.80 6.58 7.86
N LEU A 28 3.68 5.88 7.58
CA LEU A 28 3.69 4.66 6.78
C LEU A 28 4.11 4.94 5.34
N LEU A 29 3.55 5.98 4.71
CA LEU A 29 3.92 6.32 3.33
C LEU A 29 5.41 6.63 3.20
N LEU A 30 5.97 7.39 4.14
CA LEU A 30 7.40 7.69 4.18
C LEU A 30 8.26 6.46 4.49
N PHE A 31 7.81 5.58 5.37
CA PHE A 31 8.46 4.30 5.61
C PHE A 31 8.56 3.47 4.33
N GLU A 32 7.43 3.30 3.61
CA GLU A 32 7.39 2.54 2.37
C GLU A 32 8.22 3.20 1.27
N LEU A 33 8.19 4.53 1.16
CA LEU A 33 9.06 5.27 0.24
C LEU A 33 10.54 4.96 0.51
N ASN A 34 11.01 5.16 1.74
CA ASN A 34 12.42 4.95 2.09
C ASN A 34 12.87 3.51 1.85
N LYS A 35 12.00 2.54 2.16
CA LYS A 35 12.25 1.13 1.89
C LYS A 35 12.47 0.85 0.39
N GLU A 36 11.57 1.36 -0.45
CA GLU A 36 11.67 1.15 -1.90
C GLU A 36 12.85 1.95 -2.51
N LEU A 37 13.15 3.16 -2.03
CA LEU A 37 14.33 3.92 -2.46
C LEU A 37 15.62 3.15 -2.19
N LYS A 38 15.73 2.49 -1.02
CA LYS A 38 16.88 1.64 -0.71
C LYS A 38 16.98 0.48 -1.69
N VAL A 39 15.89 -0.26 -1.91
CA VAL A 39 15.85 -1.37 -2.87
C VAL A 39 16.24 -0.92 -4.28
N ILE A 40 15.68 0.20 -4.75
CA ILE A 40 15.98 0.75 -6.08
C ILE A 40 17.46 1.11 -6.19
N GLY A 41 18.02 1.82 -5.20
CA GLY A 41 19.42 2.22 -5.20
C GLY A 41 20.38 1.02 -5.22
N GLU A 42 20.14 0.02 -4.36
CA GLU A 42 20.92 -1.22 -4.31
C GLU A 42 20.81 -2.02 -5.62
N SER A 43 19.59 -2.11 -6.19
CA SER A 43 19.34 -2.84 -7.44
C SER A 43 20.02 -2.17 -8.64
N ILE A 44 19.99 -0.84 -8.74
CA ILE A 44 20.69 -0.12 -9.81
C ILE A 44 22.20 -0.32 -9.66
N SER A 45 22.74 -0.23 -8.45
CA SER A 45 24.17 -0.42 -8.17
C SER A 45 24.65 -1.83 -8.52
N SER A 46 23.78 -2.84 -8.44
CA SER A 46 24.06 -4.25 -8.81
C SER A 46 23.63 -4.60 -10.24
N PHE A 47 23.19 -3.62 -11.05
CA PHE A 47 22.65 -3.82 -12.40
C PHE A 47 21.39 -4.69 -12.48
N ASP A 48 20.66 -4.90 -11.37
CA ASP A 48 19.34 -5.53 -11.37
C ASP A 48 18.24 -4.51 -11.74
N LEU A 49 18.25 -4.10 -13.01
CA LEU A 49 17.31 -3.11 -13.54
C LEU A 49 15.86 -3.60 -13.50
N ARG A 50 15.63 -4.90 -13.50
CA ARG A 50 14.27 -5.46 -13.41
C ARG A 50 13.65 -5.21 -12.04
N THR A 51 14.37 -5.48 -10.97
CA THR A 51 13.91 -5.21 -9.60
C THR A 51 13.75 -3.71 -9.38
N ALA A 52 14.70 -2.90 -9.83
CA ALA A 52 14.62 -1.44 -9.75
C ALA A 52 13.37 -0.89 -10.45
N ALA A 53 13.11 -1.32 -11.70
CA ALA A 53 11.93 -0.92 -12.46
C ALA A 53 10.63 -1.39 -11.80
N ASN A 54 10.58 -2.62 -11.29
CA ASN A 54 9.40 -3.13 -10.58
C ASN A 54 9.06 -2.26 -9.36
N SER A 55 10.04 -1.94 -8.53
CA SER A 55 9.84 -1.06 -7.37
C SER A 55 9.42 0.34 -7.78
N ALA A 56 10.07 0.94 -8.79
CA ALA A 56 9.78 2.29 -9.25
C ALA A 56 8.38 2.42 -9.90
N PHE A 57 7.97 1.47 -10.76
CA PHE A 57 6.72 1.61 -11.53
C PHE A 57 5.50 0.99 -10.87
N PHE A 58 5.66 -0.07 -10.08
CA PHE A 58 4.52 -0.81 -9.54
C PHE A 58 4.39 -0.69 -8.03
N LEU A 59 5.49 -0.85 -7.27
CA LEU A 59 5.39 -0.84 -5.82
C LEU A 59 5.12 0.59 -5.31
N LEU A 60 5.90 1.59 -5.71
CA LEU A 60 5.66 2.99 -5.31
C LEU A 60 4.30 3.51 -5.77
N PHE A 61 3.86 3.15 -7.00
CA PHE A 61 2.51 3.44 -7.46
C PHE A 61 1.44 2.88 -6.51
N GLY A 62 1.56 1.60 -6.13
CA GLY A 62 0.64 0.94 -5.21
C GLY A 62 0.59 1.61 -3.83
N LYS A 63 1.75 2.03 -3.30
CA LYS A 63 1.85 2.71 -2.00
C LYS A 63 1.15 4.07 -2.00
N LEU A 64 1.39 4.90 -3.01
CA LEU A 64 0.70 6.19 -3.13
C LEU A 64 -0.80 6.02 -3.33
N LYS A 65 -1.21 5.11 -4.23
CA LYS A 65 -2.62 4.80 -4.46
C LYS A 65 -3.34 4.40 -3.16
N LYS A 66 -2.74 3.50 -2.38
CA LYS A 66 -3.25 3.05 -1.09
C LYS A 66 -3.37 4.21 -0.09
N TYR A 67 -2.37 5.06 0.00
CA TYR A 67 -2.38 6.25 0.86
C TYR A 67 -3.57 7.16 0.53
N LEU A 68 -3.76 7.50 -0.74
CA LEU A 68 -4.88 8.33 -1.19
C LEU A 68 -6.24 7.67 -0.94
N GLN A 69 -6.37 6.36 -1.18
CA GLN A 69 -7.60 5.60 -0.91
C GLN A 69 -7.95 5.55 0.59
N SER A 70 -6.94 5.58 1.47
CA SER A 70 -7.16 5.64 2.91
C SER A 70 -7.50 7.05 3.42
N GLY A 71 -7.70 8.02 2.52
CA GLY A 71 -7.98 9.43 2.85
C GLY A 71 -6.73 10.22 3.22
N GLY A 72 -5.56 9.81 2.71
CA GLY A 72 -4.33 10.58 2.85
C GLY A 72 -4.34 11.82 1.95
N GLU A 73 -4.07 12.99 2.50
CA GLU A 73 -4.17 14.27 1.79
C GLU A 73 -3.06 15.26 2.16
N ASN A 74 -2.09 14.85 2.98
CA ASN A 74 -1.03 15.75 3.43
C ASN A 74 -0.14 16.18 2.26
N HIS A 75 -0.22 17.48 1.93
CA HIS A 75 0.46 18.08 0.79
C HIS A 75 1.99 17.91 0.85
N GLU A 76 2.60 18.20 2.00
CA GLU A 76 4.07 18.16 2.15
C GLU A 76 4.60 16.73 1.98
N ILE A 77 3.91 15.77 2.56
CA ILE A 77 4.29 14.35 2.47
C ILE A 77 4.14 13.83 1.04
N ILE A 78 3.05 14.21 0.37
CA ILE A 78 2.83 13.86 -1.05
C ILE A 78 3.92 14.49 -1.91
N LYS A 79 4.27 15.75 -1.67
CA LYS A 79 5.33 16.45 -2.39
C LYS A 79 6.69 15.78 -2.21
N GLU A 80 7.05 15.40 -0.97
CA GLU A 80 8.27 14.64 -0.66
C GLU A 80 8.28 13.30 -1.41
N PHE A 81 7.15 12.59 -1.37
CA PHE A 81 6.98 11.31 -2.07
C PHE A 81 7.14 11.47 -3.59
N LEU A 82 6.40 12.38 -4.21
CA LEU A 82 6.43 12.60 -5.66
C LEU A 82 7.81 13.06 -6.15
N SER A 83 8.44 13.97 -5.41
CA SER A 83 9.79 14.42 -5.74
C SER A 83 10.80 13.28 -5.76
N SER A 84 10.77 12.38 -4.80
CA SER A 84 11.66 11.22 -4.75
C SER A 84 11.30 10.18 -5.81
N TRP A 85 10.01 9.93 -5.99
CA TRP A 85 9.52 8.94 -6.95
C TRP A 85 9.84 9.31 -8.40
N LEU A 86 9.63 10.56 -8.80
CA LEU A 86 9.95 11.02 -10.15
C LEU A 86 11.44 10.90 -10.46
N ARG A 87 12.32 11.23 -9.51
CA ARG A 87 13.77 11.09 -9.70
C ARG A 87 14.20 9.65 -9.96
N VAL A 88 13.64 8.66 -9.24
CA VAL A 88 13.99 7.25 -9.50
C VAL A 88 13.36 6.69 -10.77
N MET A 89 12.32 7.31 -11.31
CA MET A 89 11.70 6.92 -12.58
C MET A 89 12.41 7.58 -13.81
N ALA A 90 13.06 8.71 -13.62
CA ALA A 90 13.67 9.47 -14.70
C ALA A 90 14.63 8.65 -15.60
N PRO A 91 15.50 7.77 -15.08
CA PRO A 91 16.37 6.94 -15.91
C PRO A 91 15.64 5.99 -16.86
N PHE A 92 14.41 5.61 -16.53
CA PHE A 92 13.61 4.65 -17.31
C PHE A 92 12.71 5.29 -18.36
N CYS A 93 12.18 6.48 -18.07
CA CYS A 93 11.25 7.17 -18.97
C CYS A 93 11.38 8.70 -18.84
N PRO A 94 12.53 9.29 -19.28
CA PRO A 94 12.89 10.67 -19.01
C PRO A 94 11.84 11.67 -19.50
N HIS A 95 11.35 11.58 -20.73
CA HIS A 95 10.46 12.58 -21.31
C HIS A 95 9.16 12.78 -20.54
N ILE A 96 8.46 11.70 -20.16
CA ILE A 96 7.21 11.80 -19.42
C ILE A 96 7.46 12.25 -17.97
N ILE A 97 8.62 11.93 -17.42
CA ILE A 97 8.95 12.30 -16.05
C ILE A 97 9.38 13.77 -15.98
N GLU A 98 10.09 14.30 -16.98
CA GLU A 98 10.34 15.74 -17.08
C GLU A 98 9.02 16.53 -17.17
N GLU A 99 8.07 16.10 -17.99
CA GLU A 99 6.76 16.74 -18.09
C GLU A 99 6.01 16.73 -16.74
N LEU A 100 6.01 15.60 -16.04
CA LEU A 100 5.39 15.51 -14.72
C LEU A 100 6.10 16.35 -13.67
N TRP A 101 7.43 16.41 -13.73
CA TRP A 101 8.27 17.20 -12.83
C TRP A 101 7.94 18.68 -12.92
N GLU A 102 7.81 19.21 -14.13
CA GLU A 102 7.38 20.59 -14.39
C GLU A 102 5.94 20.82 -13.89
N LYS A 103 5.00 19.91 -14.21
CA LYS A 103 3.59 20.03 -13.84
C LYS A 103 3.32 20.03 -12.33
N ILE A 104 4.17 19.37 -11.54
CA ILE A 104 4.07 19.44 -10.07
C ILE A 104 4.77 20.68 -9.47
N GLY A 105 5.25 21.59 -10.32
CA GLY A 105 5.73 22.92 -9.92
C GLY A 105 7.24 23.05 -9.75
N ASN A 106 8.04 22.10 -10.21
CA ASN A 106 9.49 22.26 -10.25
C ASN A 106 9.92 23.06 -11.50
N LYS A 107 11.01 23.82 -11.38
CA LYS A 107 11.51 24.68 -12.46
C LYS A 107 12.74 24.11 -13.16
N ASP A 108 13.46 23.23 -12.48
CA ASP A 108 14.66 22.60 -12.99
C ASP A 108 14.32 21.28 -13.69
N PHE A 109 15.25 20.70 -14.44
CA PHE A 109 15.11 19.38 -15.00
C PHE A 109 15.31 18.29 -13.95
N VAL A 110 14.46 17.25 -13.97
CA VAL A 110 14.62 16.11 -13.07
C VAL A 110 15.93 15.36 -13.33
N SER A 111 16.39 15.35 -14.58
CA SER A 111 17.61 14.68 -15.01
C SER A 111 18.91 15.23 -14.39
N ILE A 112 18.91 16.49 -13.95
CA ILE A 112 20.05 17.11 -13.24
C ILE A 112 19.86 17.14 -11.71
N SER A 113 18.74 16.62 -11.22
CA SER A 113 18.47 16.56 -9.78
C SER A 113 19.35 15.52 -9.09
N GLU A 114 19.70 15.77 -7.83
CA GLU A 114 20.39 14.75 -7.02
C GLU A 114 19.54 13.49 -6.88
N TRP A 115 20.20 12.32 -6.92
CA TRP A 115 19.55 11.06 -6.63
C TRP A 115 18.92 11.06 -5.22
N PRO A 116 17.67 10.61 -5.05
CA PRO A 116 17.03 10.68 -3.76
C PRO A 116 17.71 9.75 -2.75
N LYS A 117 18.04 10.32 -1.60
CA LYS A 117 18.63 9.56 -0.49
C LYS A 117 17.51 8.92 0.33
N PHE A 118 17.71 7.70 0.79
CA PHE A 118 16.86 7.07 1.78
C PHE A 118 17.37 7.34 3.20
N ASP A 119 16.45 7.34 4.17
CA ASP A 119 16.78 7.50 5.58
C ASP A 119 16.52 6.18 6.31
N ASP A 120 17.58 5.50 6.72
CA ASP A 120 17.50 4.23 7.46
C ASP A 120 16.73 4.36 8.78
N LYS A 121 16.72 5.54 9.41
CA LYS A 121 15.95 5.81 10.64
C LYS A 121 14.45 5.76 10.38
N LYS A 122 14.01 6.14 9.18
CA LYS A 122 12.61 6.04 8.76
C LYS A 122 12.21 4.60 8.40
N ILE A 123 13.18 3.68 8.21
CA ILE A 123 12.95 2.25 7.94
C ILE A 123 12.85 1.47 9.26
N ASN A 124 11.78 1.69 10.03
CA ASN A 124 11.56 0.98 11.29
C ASN A 124 10.87 -0.38 11.03
N LYS A 125 11.59 -1.49 11.26
CA LYS A 125 11.11 -2.88 11.05
C LYS A 125 9.82 -3.22 11.82
N ASN A 126 9.58 -2.59 12.98
CA ASN A 126 8.36 -2.85 13.78
C ASN A 126 7.13 -2.16 13.21
N PHE A 127 7.31 -1.02 12.54
CA PHE A 127 6.23 -0.31 11.89
C PHE A 127 5.69 -1.10 10.69
N GLY A 128 6.58 -1.59 9.83
CA GLY A 128 6.20 -2.37 8.65
C GLY A 128 5.55 -3.73 8.94
N LYS A 129 5.91 -4.38 10.05
CA LYS A 129 5.32 -5.69 10.41
C LYS A 129 3.83 -5.60 10.78
N LYS A 130 3.41 -4.56 11.50
CA LYS A 130 2.01 -4.40 11.94
C LYS A 130 1.08 -4.03 10.79
N GLU A 131 1.54 -3.20 9.89
CA GLU A 131 0.75 -2.76 8.72
C GLU A 131 0.67 -3.86 7.64
N ASN A 132 1.76 -4.60 7.42
CA ASN A 132 1.77 -5.72 6.48
C ASN A 132 0.72 -6.81 6.81
N LEU A 133 0.39 -7.03 8.08
CA LEU A 133 -0.65 -8.00 8.47
C LEU A 133 -2.05 -7.56 8.02
N SER A 134 -2.40 -6.29 8.23
CA SER A 134 -3.72 -5.76 7.81
C SER A 134 -3.85 -5.68 6.29
N ASP A 135 -2.77 -5.34 5.58
CA ASP A 135 -2.74 -5.31 4.13
C ASP A 135 -2.88 -6.69 3.52
N LYS A 136 -2.10 -7.64 4.05
CA LYS A 136 -2.18 -9.02 3.63
C LYS A 136 -3.58 -9.61 3.86
N LEU A 137 -4.22 -9.28 5.00
CA LEU A 137 -5.60 -9.67 5.23
C LEU A 137 -6.53 -9.11 4.15
N VAL A 138 -6.41 -7.83 3.80
CA VAL A 138 -7.23 -7.23 2.73
C VAL A 138 -7.00 -7.93 1.40
N GLU A 139 -5.76 -8.21 1.03
CA GLU A 139 -5.41 -8.92 -0.21
C GLU A 139 -5.99 -10.34 -0.21
N ASP A 140 -5.82 -11.09 0.88
CA ASP A 140 -6.36 -12.45 1.04
C ASP A 140 -7.90 -12.43 0.96
N VAL A 141 -8.56 -11.49 1.63
CA VAL A 141 -10.03 -11.35 1.59
C VAL A 141 -10.51 -11.00 0.18
N LEU A 142 -9.90 -10.01 -0.48
CA LEU A 142 -10.28 -9.62 -1.84
C LEU A 142 -10.06 -10.75 -2.84
N MET A 143 -8.99 -11.53 -2.68
CA MET A 143 -8.75 -12.71 -3.51
C MET A 143 -9.86 -13.74 -3.36
N VAL A 144 -10.27 -14.06 -2.12
CA VAL A 144 -11.34 -15.04 -1.86
C VAL A 144 -12.69 -14.51 -2.35
N VAL A 145 -13.00 -13.24 -2.13
CA VAL A 145 -14.23 -12.58 -2.62
C VAL A 145 -14.31 -12.63 -4.15
N ASN A 146 -13.21 -12.34 -4.85
CA ASN A 146 -13.19 -12.40 -6.30
C ASN A 146 -13.41 -13.82 -6.83
N LEU A 147 -12.80 -14.84 -6.22
CA LEU A 147 -13.01 -16.24 -6.59
C LEU A 147 -14.47 -16.68 -6.42
N VAL A 148 -15.17 -16.17 -5.39
CA VAL A 148 -16.59 -16.47 -5.16
C VAL A 148 -17.48 -15.71 -6.15
N LYS A 149 -17.16 -14.47 -6.45
CA LYS A 149 -17.87 -13.66 -7.47
C LYS A 149 -17.73 -14.26 -8.87
N GLU A 150 -16.56 -14.78 -9.24
CA GLU A 150 -16.34 -15.48 -10.52
C GLU A 150 -17.19 -16.74 -10.66
N LYS A 151 -17.58 -17.36 -9.55
CA LYS A 151 -18.54 -18.50 -9.51
C LYS A 151 -20.00 -18.06 -9.49
N GLY A 152 -20.28 -16.76 -9.67
CA GLY A 152 -21.64 -16.20 -9.73
C GLY A 152 -22.33 -16.06 -8.37
N GLN A 153 -21.60 -16.23 -7.26
CA GLN A 153 -22.15 -16.09 -5.91
C GLN A 153 -22.00 -14.66 -5.39
N LYS A 154 -22.99 -14.19 -4.64
CA LYS A 154 -22.92 -12.89 -3.96
C LYS A 154 -22.40 -13.09 -2.56
N VAL A 155 -21.51 -12.22 -2.11
CA VAL A 155 -20.98 -12.21 -0.75
C VAL A 155 -21.67 -11.08 0.01
N SER A 156 -22.39 -11.41 1.08
CA SER A 156 -23.10 -10.46 1.93
C SER A 156 -22.28 -10.04 3.14
N LYS A 157 -21.51 -10.98 3.72
CA LYS A 157 -20.72 -10.74 4.92
C LYS A 157 -19.46 -11.59 4.96
N ILE A 158 -18.44 -11.09 5.67
CA ILE A 158 -17.14 -11.75 5.79
C ILE A 158 -16.82 -11.97 7.26
N TYR A 159 -16.42 -13.18 7.60
CA TYR A 159 -15.94 -13.54 8.93
C TYR A 159 -14.48 -13.93 8.87
N VAL A 160 -13.67 -13.26 9.68
CA VAL A 160 -12.22 -13.45 9.74
C VAL A 160 -11.83 -14.00 11.09
N TYR A 161 -11.05 -15.08 11.08
CA TYR A 161 -10.57 -15.74 12.30
C TYR A 161 -9.07 -15.53 12.40
N VAL A 162 -8.64 -14.95 13.51
CA VAL A 162 -7.23 -14.59 13.76
C VAL A 162 -6.73 -15.19 15.05
N MET A 163 -5.42 -15.30 15.20
CA MET A 163 -4.83 -15.70 16.47
C MET A 163 -5.14 -14.68 17.57
N PRO A 164 -5.38 -15.10 18.83
CA PRO A 164 -5.76 -14.19 19.92
C PRO A 164 -4.80 -13.02 20.11
N GLN A 165 -3.51 -13.25 19.92
CA GLN A 165 -2.44 -12.24 20.03
C GLN A 165 -2.52 -11.17 18.95
N GLU A 166 -3.10 -11.46 17.79
CA GLU A 166 -3.19 -10.59 16.63
C GLU A 166 -4.52 -9.81 16.58
N LYS A 167 -5.55 -10.27 17.30
CA LYS A 167 -6.91 -9.70 17.27
C LYS A 167 -6.90 -8.18 17.47
N ASN A 168 -6.18 -7.70 18.47
CA ASN A 168 -6.12 -6.27 18.77
C ASN A 168 -5.49 -5.42 17.64
N ASN A 169 -4.56 -5.98 16.87
CA ASN A 169 -3.95 -5.27 15.74
C ASN A 169 -4.95 -5.10 14.59
N PHE A 170 -5.74 -6.15 14.31
CA PHE A 170 -6.76 -6.12 13.25
C PHE A 170 -7.97 -5.28 13.64
N ILE A 171 -8.41 -5.30 14.90
CA ILE A 171 -9.52 -4.44 15.38
C ILE A 171 -9.18 -2.97 15.22
N LYS A 172 -7.94 -2.55 15.50
CA LYS A 172 -7.50 -1.15 15.30
C LYS A 172 -7.54 -0.71 13.84
N SER A 173 -7.46 -1.64 12.92
CA SER A 173 -7.48 -1.39 11.47
C SER A 173 -8.83 -1.76 10.84
N LEU A 174 -9.83 -2.21 11.61
CA LEU A 174 -11.08 -2.76 11.11
C LEU A 174 -11.82 -1.81 10.17
N GLU A 175 -11.94 -0.53 10.54
CA GLU A 175 -12.61 0.48 9.72
C GLU A 175 -11.91 0.69 8.37
N VAL A 176 -10.58 0.64 8.35
CA VAL A 176 -9.80 0.76 7.12
C VAL A 176 -9.98 -0.48 6.25
N ILE A 177 -10.01 -1.67 6.87
CA ILE A 177 -10.23 -2.95 6.19
C ILE A 177 -11.63 -2.95 5.55
N LYS A 178 -12.69 -2.60 6.31
CA LYS A 178 -14.07 -2.52 5.82
C LYS A 178 -14.20 -1.57 4.62
N LYS A 179 -13.62 -0.37 4.70
CA LYS A 179 -13.63 0.61 3.60
C LYS A 179 -12.93 0.12 2.32
N ARG A 180 -11.92 -0.74 2.45
CA ARG A 180 -11.17 -1.24 1.30
C ARG A 180 -11.83 -2.47 0.65
N VAL A 181 -12.50 -3.28 1.47
CA VAL A 181 -13.20 -4.50 1.02
C VAL A 181 -14.59 -4.18 0.50
N GLU A 182 -15.20 -3.08 0.98
CA GLU A 182 -16.57 -2.63 0.64
C GLU A 182 -17.66 -3.66 0.97
N ILE A 183 -17.39 -4.57 1.91
CA ILE A 183 -18.30 -5.61 2.39
C ILE A 183 -18.21 -5.61 3.92
N ASP A 184 -19.32 -5.87 4.62
CA ASP A 184 -19.29 -5.94 6.07
C ASP A 184 -18.43 -7.12 6.55
N LEU A 185 -17.61 -6.87 7.58
CA LEU A 185 -16.59 -7.79 8.02
C LEU A 185 -16.49 -7.82 9.54
N ASP A 186 -16.51 -9.03 10.12
CA ASP A 186 -16.30 -9.26 11.55
C ASP A 186 -15.02 -10.05 11.81
N ILE A 187 -14.31 -9.71 12.89
CA ILE A 187 -13.04 -10.36 13.27
C ILE A 187 -13.18 -11.07 14.61
N PHE A 188 -12.96 -12.37 14.61
CA PHE A 188 -13.00 -13.22 15.80
C PHE A 188 -11.62 -13.81 16.10
N ALA A 189 -11.32 -13.97 17.39
CA ALA A 189 -10.20 -14.83 17.77
C ALA A 189 -10.60 -16.30 17.61
N VAL A 190 -9.66 -17.16 17.27
CA VAL A 190 -9.92 -18.60 17.12
C VAL A 190 -10.48 -19.26 18.38
N ASN A 191 -10.17 -18.73 19.56
CA ASN A 191 -10.64 -19.18 20.88
C ASN A 191 -11.91 -18.46 21.36
N ASP A 192 -12.51 -17.56 20.55
CA ASP A 192 -13.72 -16.84 20.93
C ASP A 192 -14.93 -17.80 20.93
N GLN A 193 -15.60 -17.93 22.06
CA GLN A 193 -16.78 -18.80 22.19
C GLN A 193 -17.99 -18.26 21.43
N LYS A 194 -18.06 -16.98 21.17
CA LYS A 194 -19.15 -16.30 20.45
C LYS A 194 -18.92 -16.20 18.95
N LYS A 195 -17.85 -16.82 18.41
CA LYS A 195 -17.56 -16.76 16.98
C LYS A 195 -18.64 -17.50 16.18
N TYR A 196 -19.06 -16.89 15.08
CA TYR A 196 -19.84 -17.56 14.05
C TYR A 196 -18.89 -18.27 13.09
N ASP A 197 -18.89 -19.60 13.06
CA ASP A 197 -17.97 -20.42 12.26
C ASP A 197 -18.62 -21.73 11.79
N PRO A 198 -19.59 -21.65 10.86
CA PRO A 198 -20.38 -22.82 10.44
C PRO A 198 -19.54 -23.88 9.70
N GLU A 199 -18.48 -23.46 9.02
CA GLU A 199 -17.60 -24.37 8.26
C GLU A 199 -16.27 -24.68 8.97
N ASN A 200 -16.11 -24.34 10.24
CA ASN A 200 -14.87 -24.55 10.99
C ASN A 200 -13.61 -23.93 10.36
N LYS A 201 -13.76 -22.81 9.64
CA LYS A 201 -12.64 -22.10 9.02
C LYS A 201 -11.64 -21.53 10.01
N SER A 202 -12.05 -21.33 11.26
CA SER A 202 -11.15 -20.91 12.35
C SER A 202 -9.99 -21.87 12.58
N LYS A 203 -10.16 -23.17 12.27
CA LYS A 203 -9.09 -24.18 12.37
C LYS A 203 -7.94 -23.94 11.37
N ASN A 204 -8.20 -23.22 10.28
CA ASN A 204 -7.20 -22.92 9.24
C ASN A 204 -6.36 -21.68 9.59
N ALA A 205 -6.74 -20.95 10.63
CA ALA A 205 -6.02 -19.75 11.04
C ALA A 205 -4.65 -20.12 11.67
N LYS A 206 -3.62 -19.43 11.20
CA LYS A 206 -2.24 -19.54 11.69
C LYS A 206 -1.69 -18.14 11.97
N PRO A 207 -0.62 -18.00 12.75
CA PRO A 207 0.04 -16.70 12.93
C PRO A 207 0.36 -16.05 11.57
N GLY A 208 -0.12 -14.82 11.35
CA GLY A 208 0.03 -14.08 10.11
C GLY A 208 -0.78 -14.61 8.90
N LYS A 209 -1.63 -15.62 9.09
CA LYS A 209 -2.50 -16.17 8.04
C LYS A 209 -3.89 -16.43 8.63
N PRO A 210 -4.83 -15.49 8.54
CA PRO A 210 -6.18 -15.61 9.06
C PRO A 210 -7.01 -16.67 8.32
N GLY A 211 -7.98 -17.27 9.02
CA GLY A 211 -9.04 -18.03 8.38
C GLY A 211 -10.13 -17.09 7.88
N ILE A 212 -10.73 -17.36 6.72
CA ILE A 212 -11.76 -16.51 6.11
C ILE A 212 -12.96 -17.38 5.77
N TYR A 213 -14.16 -16.93 6.18
CA TYR A 213 -15.45 -17.48 5.79
C TYR A 213 -16.28 -16.36 5.14
N LEU A 214 -16.95 -16.70 4.06
CA LEU A 214 -17.81 -15.79 3.29
C LEU A 214 -19.25 -16.29 3.35
N GLU A 215 -20.18 -15.39 3.65
CA GLU A 215 -21.62 -15.63 3.65
C GLU A 215 -22.32 -14.90 2.51
#